data_1c5ac4c34b1e6901b67ff569cf45c367
#
_entry.id   1c5ac4c34b1e6901b67ff569cf45c367
#
_cell.length_a   1.000
_cell.length_b   1.000
_cell.length_c   1.000
_cell.angle_alpha   90.00
_cell.angle_beta   90.00
_cell.angle_gamma   90.00
#
_symmetry.space_group_name_H-M   'P 1'
#
loop_
_entity.id
_entity.type
_entity.pdbx_description
1 polymer ?
#
loop_
_entity_poly.entity_id
_entity_poly.type
_entity_poly.pdbx_seq_one_letter_code
_entity_poly.pdbx_strand_id
1 'polypeptide(L)'
;MIAATLKLLLLSPLRYVALAALATAGLAAAPVAAQAQQVLVIVNGDPITAYDVEQRMKLVQISGQKSPDRQAAIQELIDEKLKIQLLKRFMIEGIEGDVENAYANMARRMRTTPSGFTEQLSKSGITPATLKHRIRAEIIWNQIVRGRFQSSLQISDKDILAKMETAKPDESKMVGYDYTLRPIVFIVPRGSPQAVIEARKKEAEALKARFDDCDQGIALARGMRDIAVRPPIAKSSTDLAPELRAILYKTEVGKLSTPEVTTQGIEVYALCSKKQSAADNTPGRKEVRDELYSEQFKTLSARFLKELRTQAMIEYKQQ
;
A
#
# COMPACT_ATOMS: atom_id res chain seq x y z
N MET A 1 -53.08 -86.45 -5.22
CA MET A 1 -51.67 -86.55 -5.62
C MET A 1 -51.18 -85.14 -5.83
N ILE A 2 -50.01 -84.87 -5.31
CA ILE A 2 -49.14 -83.70 -5.43
C ILE A 2 -49.35 -82.64 -4.30
N ALA A 3 -48.50 -82.75 -3.28
CA ALA A 3 -48.25 -81.78 -2.23
C ALA A 3 -47.33 -80.67 -2.78
N ALA A 4 -47.68 -79.41 -2.53
CA ALA A 4 -46.84 -78.29 -2.72
C ALA A 4 -46.43 -77.68 -1.36
N THR A 5 -45.20 -77.89 -0.98
CA THR A 5 -44.58 -77.38 0.24
C THR A 5 -44.29 -75.90 0.14
N LEU A 6 -44.95 -75.12 1.02
CA LEU A 6 -44.68 -73.66 1.19
C LEU A 6 -43.46 -73.49 2.09
N LYS A 7 -42.30 -73.01 1.51
CA LYS A 7 -41.12 -72.63 2.26
C LYS A 7 -41.29 -71.19 2.77
N LEU A 8 -41.55 -71.08 4.05
CA LEU A 8 -41.55 -69.80 4.77
C LEU A 8 -40.13 -69.33 4.97
N LEU A 9 -39.72 -68.25 4.23
CA LEU A 9 -38.45 -67.56 4.41
C LEU A 9 -38.48 -66.67 5.66
N LEU A 10 -37.89 -67.19 6.74
CA LEU A 10 -37.59 -66.43 7.93
C LEU A 10 -36.52 -65.35 7.59
N LEU A 11 -36.93 -64.12 7.34
CA LEU A 11 -36.05 -62.93 7.25
C LEU A 11 -35.63 -62.58 8.67
N SER A 12 -34.32 -62.73 8.91
CA SER A 12 -33.69 -62.46 10.23
C SER A 12 -33.84 -61.01 10.66
N PRO A 13 -34.08 -60.71 11.95
CA PRO A 13 -34.26 -59.35 12.47
C PRO A 13 -33.01 -58.46 12.37
N LEU A 14 -31.86 -59.04 12.01
CA LEU A 14 -30.59 -58.31 11.86
C LEU A 14 -30.56 -57.29 10.70
N ARG A 15 -31.44 -57.43 9.67
CA ARG A 15 -31.50 -56.51 8.53
C ARG A 15 -32.21 -55.19 8.83
N TYR A 16 -33.13 -55.16 9.79
CA TYR A 16 -33.85 -53.95 10.19
C TYR A 16 -33.07 -53.07 11.15
N VAL A 17 -32.13 -53.61 11.94
CA VAL A 17 -31.25 -52.85 12.81
C VAL A 17 -30.17 -52.12 12.00
N ALA A 18 -29.67 -52.67 10.91
CA ALA A 18 -28.68 -52.02 10.03
C ALA A 18 -29.25 -50.85 9.23
N LEU A 19 -30.54 -50.90 8.84
CA LEU A 19 -31.21 -49.80 8.14
C LEU A 19 -31.58 -48.63 9.08
N ALA A 20 -31.88 -48.87 10.33
CA ALA A 20 -32.17 -47.85 11.32
C ALA A 20 -30.91 -47.08 11.78
N ALA A 21 -29.73 -47.75 11.80
CA ALA A 21 -28.45 -47.13 12.15
C ALA A 21 -27.91 -46.19 11.06
N LEU A 22 -28.25 -46.42 9.78
CA LEU A 22 -27.86 -45.51 8.69
C LEU A 22 -28.72 -44.25 8.61
N ALA A 23 -29.96 -44.27 9.11
CA ALA A 23 -30.84 -43.10 9.09
C ALA A 23 -30.51 -42.08 10.21
N THR A 24 -29.83 -42.48 11.29
CA THR A 24 -29.46 -41.58 12.39
C THR A 24 -28.09 -40.90 12.23
N ALA A 25 -27.22 -41.38 11.33
CA ALA A 25 -25.91 -40.76 11.06
C ALA A 25 -25.99 -39.53 10.17
N GLY A 26 -27.12 -39.26 9.51
CA GLY A 26 -27.30 -38.12 8.60
C GLY A 26 -27.67 -36.78 9.24
N LEU A 27 -27.95 -36.69 10.54
CA LEU A 27 -28.48 -35.46 11.18
C LEU A 27 -27.46 -34.67 12.02
N ALA A 28 -26.19 -35.08 12.07
CA ALA A 28 -25.19 -34.40 12.91
C ALA A 28 -24.25 -33.45 12.14
N ALA A 29 -24.49 -33.19 10.84
CA ALA A 29 -23.63 -32.33 10.02
C ALA A 29 -24.36 -31.06 9.61
N ALA A 30 -24.66 -30.16 10.54
CA ALA A 30 -24.87 -28.74 10.29
C ALA A 30 -25.02 -28.01 11.62
N PRO A 31 -24.14 -27.09 11.96
CA PRO A 31 -24.44 -25.68 11.65
C PRO A 31 -23.22 -24.75 11.46
N VAL A 32 -22.18 -25.16 10.81
CA VAL A 32 -21.03 -24.24 10.60
C VAL A 32 -21.34 -23.19 9.53
N ALA A 33 -22.22 -23.44 8.59
CA ALA A 33 -22.59 -22.50 7.54
C ALA A 33 -23.51 -21.35 7.97
N ALA A 34 -24.27 -21.53 9.08
CA ALA A 34 -25.26 -20.52 9.50
C ALA A 34 -24.65 -19.26 10.12
N GLN A 35 -23.48 -19.34 10.75
CA GLN A 35 -22.81 -18.16 11.34
C GLN A 35 -22.20 -17.22 10.29
N ALA A 36 -21.76 -17.74 9.15
CA ALA A 36 -21.18 -16.91 8.07
C ALA A 36 -22.25 -16.01 7.41
N GLN A 37 -23.52 -16.35 7.52
CA GLN A 37 -24.63 -15.59 6.92
C GLN A 37 -25.34 -14.66 7.92
N GLN A 38 -24.91 -14.61 9.19
CA GLN A 38 -25.52 -13.71 10.18
C GLN A 38 -25.28 -12.26 9.79
N VAL A 39 -26.34 -11.55 9.40
CA VAL A 39 -26.30 -10.11 9.12
C VAL A 39 -26.27 -9.36 10.45
N LEU A 40 -25.28 -8.49 10.63
CA LEU A 40 -25.10 -7.66 11.82
C LEU A 40 -25.62 -6.24 11.63
N VAL A 41 -25.40 -5.68 10.43
CA VAL A 41 -25.81 -4.32 10.08
C VAL A 41 -26.28 -4.30 8.63
N ILE A 42 -27.27 -3.47 8.32
CA ILE A 42 -27.69 -3.16 6.95
C ILE A 42 -27.46 -1.67 6.71
N VAL A 43 -26.75 -1.32 5.63
CA VAL A 43 -26.41 0.05 5.25
C VAL A 43 -27.08 0.37 3.91
N ASN A 44 -28.15 1.18 3.91
CA ASN A 44 -28.97 1.49 2.72
C ASN A 44 -29.37 0.22 1.91
N GLY A 45 -29.72 -0.86 2.61
CA GLY A 45 -30.07 -2.13 2.00
C GLY A 45 -28.91 -3.12 1.80
N ASP A 46 -27.64 -2.70 1.86
CA ASP A 46 -26.48 -3.60 1.73
C ASP A 46 -26.09 -4.21 3.07
N PRO A 47 -26.04 -5.54 3.21
CA PRO A 47 -25.71 -6.20 4.48
C PRO A 47 -24.22 -6.16 4.79
N ILE A 48 -23.90 -6.13 6.09
CA ILE A 48 -22.61 -6.43 6.69
C ILE A 48 -22.80 -7.67 7.57
N THR A 49 -22.06 -8.72 7.28
CA THR A 49 -22.19 -10.02 7.95
C THR A 49 -21.13 -10.21 9.04
N ALA A 50 -21.34 -11.19 9.92
CA ALA A 50 -20.34 -11.61 10.89
C ALA A 50 -19.04 -12.05 10.22
N TYR A 51 -19.12 -12.67 9.05
CA TYR A 51 -17.98 -13.05 8.23
C TYR A 51 -17.16 -11.83 7.75
N ASP A 52 -17.83 -10.77 7.29
CA ASP A 52 -17.15 -9.55 6.85
C ASP A 52 -16.32 -8.91 7.98
N VAL A 53 -16.92 -8.90 9.20
CA VAL A 53 -16.25 -8.37 10.40
C VAL A 53 -15.04 -9.22 10.77
N GLU A 54 -15.16 -10.54 10.76
CA GLU A 54 -14.04 -11.45 11.02
C GLU A 54 -12.90 -11.26 10.00
N GLN A 55 -13.23 -11.19 8.71
CA GLN A 55 -12.29 -10.95 7.63
C GLN A 55 -11.58 -9.60 7.80
N ARG A 56 -12.30 -8.54 8.20
CA ARG A 56 -11.73 -7.23 8.49
C ARG A 56 -10.74 -7.27 9.64
N MET A 57 -11.10 -7.93 10.74
CA MET A 57 -10.23 -8.06 11.91
C MET A 57 -8.93 -8.80 11.57
N LYS A 58 -9.02 -9.92 10.82
CA LYS A 58 -7.85 -10.66 10.34
C LYS A 58 -6.95 -9.78 9.44
N LEU A 59 -7.55 -9.02 8.52
CA LEU A 59 -6.81 -8.15 7.61
C LEU A 59 -6.00 -7.07 8.37
N VAL A 60 -6.59 -6.47 9.40
CA VAL A 60 -5.91 -5.47 10.24
C VAL A 60 -4.77 -6.12 11.04
N GLN A 61 -5.00 -7.32 11.57
CA GLN A 61 -3.99 -8.06 12.33
C GLN A 61 -2.74 -8.36 11.51
N ILE A 62 -2.88 -8.84 10.27
CA ILE A 62 -1.71 -9.13 9.41
C ILE A 62 -1.00 -7.90 8.89
N SER A 63 -1.65 -6.72 8.90
CA SER A 63 -1.02 -5.46 8.51
C SER A 63 -0.09 -4.88 9.59
N GLY A 64 0.09 -5.57 10.71
CA GLY A 64 0.95 -5.15 11.83
C GLY A 64 0.35 -4.03 12.69
N GLN A 65 -0.89 -3.65 12.45
CA GLN A 65 -1.63 -2.71 13.29
C GLN A 65 -2.31 -3.46 14.45
N LYS A 66 -2.55 -2.75 15.55
CA LYS A 66 -3.36 -3.30 16.65
C LYS A 66 -4.73 -3.67 16.08
N SER A 67 -5.13 -4.93 16.28
CA SER A 67 -6.43 -5.40 15.81
C SER A 67 -7.54 -4.51 16.39
N PRO A 68 -8.45 -3.95 15.57
CA PRO A 68 -9.58 -3.21 16.08
C PRO A 68 -10.49 -4.16 16.87
N ASP A 69 -11.23 -3.61 17.81
CA ASP A 69 -12.32 -4.35 18.42
C ASP A 69 -13.43 -4.61 17.38
N ARG A 70 -14.35 -5.50 17.70
CA ARG A 70 -15.46 -5.87 16.81
C ARG A 70 -16.29 -4.66 16.38
N GLN A 71 -16.55 -3.74 17.31
CA GLN A 71 -17.34 -2.54 17.02
C GLN A 71 -16.60 -1.59 16.07
N ALA A 72 -15.30 -1.39 16.26
CA ALA A 72 -14.49 -0.58 15.34
C ALA A 72 -14.46 -1.20 13.93
N ALA A 73 -14.33 -2.52 13.81
CA ALA A 73 -14.39 -3.21 12.52
C ALA A 73 -15.75 -3.02 11.81
N ILE A 74 -16.86 -3.05 12.55
CA ILE A 74 -18.20 -2.77 12.02
C ILE A 74 -18.28 -1.33 11.51
N GLN A 75 -17.77 -0.35 12.26
CA GLN A 75 -17.77 1.05 11.83
C GLN A 75 -16.96 1.27 10.54
N GLU A 76 -15.78 0.63 10.43
CA GLU A 76 -14.99 0.67 9.19
C GLU A 76 -15.74 0.06 7.99
N LEU A 77 -16.45 -1.05 8.19
CA LEU A 77 -17.24 -1.70 7.15
C LEU A 77 -18.46 -0.86 6.72
N ILE A 78 -19.10 -0.16 7.67
CA ILE A 78 -20.16 0.81 7.35
C ILE A 78 -19.61 1.90 6.44
N ASP A 79 -18.47 2.50 6.79
CA ASP A 79 -17.82 3.51 5.97
C ASP A 79 -17.45 2.98 4.58
N GLU A 80 -16.92 1.76 4.51
CA GLU A 80 -16.59 1.11 3.24
C GLU A 80 -17.83 0.91 2.36
N LYS A 81 -18.95 0.46 2.93
CA LYS A 81 -20.23 0.33 2.19
C LYS A 81 -20.71 1.67 1.66
N LEU A 82 -20.70 2.72 2.47
CA LEU A 82 -21.09 4.06 2.05
C LEU A 82 -20.22 4.60 0.91
N LYS A 83 -18.90 4.41 0.99
CA LYS A 83 -17.95 4.79 -0.06
C LYS A 83 -18.23 4.03 -1.37
N ILE A 84 -18.48 2.72 -1.31
CA ILE A 84 -18.75 1.91 -2.50
C ILE A 84 -20.10 2.29 -3.15
N GLN A 85 -21.12 2.63 -2.36
CA GLN A 85 -22.43 3.05 -2.88
C GLN A 85 -22.34 4.34 -3.71
N LEU A 86 -21.33 5.18 -3.47
CA LEU A 86 -21.09 6.37 -4.29
C LEU A 86 -20.75 6.04 -5.75
N LEU A 87 -20.22 4.84 -6.04
CA LEU A 87 -19.93 4.38 -7.39
C LEU A 87 -21.18 4.45 -8.28
N LYS A 88 -22.31 3.94 -7.76
CA LYS A 88 -23.61 3.99 -8.46
C LYS A 88 -24.14 5.42 -8.56
N ARG A 89 -24.01 6.21 -7.48
CA ARG A 89 -24.53 7.58 -7.40
C ARG A 89 -23.82 8.53 -8.37
N PHE A 90 -22.50 8.35 -8.57
CA PHE A 90 -21.69 9.21 -9.44
C PHE A 90 -21.36 8.57 -10.79
N MET A 91 -21.94 7.41 -11.13
CA MET A 91 -21.72 6.68 -12.38
C MET A 91 -20.23 6.53 -12.74
N ILE A 92 -19.42 6.14 -11.74
CA ILE A 92 -17.98 5.95 -11.92
C ILE A 92 -17.74 4.58 -12.54
N GLU A 93 -17.07 4.55 -13.68
CA GLU A 93 -16.75 3.34 -14.43
C GLU A 93 -15.23 3.08 -14.45
N GLY A 94 -14.83 1.86 -14.83
CA GLY A 94 -13.43 1.52 -15.08
C GLY A 94 -12.55 1.29 -13.85
N ILE A 95 -13.10 1.29 -12.64
CA ILE A 95 -12.35 1.18 -11.38
C ILE A 95 -11.65 -0.18 -11.21
N GLU A 96 -12.15 -1.24 -11.84
CA GLU A 96 -11.61 -2.58 -11.61
C GLU A 96 -10.14 -2.71 -12.04
N GLY A 97 -9.74 -2.05 -13.12
CA GLY A 97 -8.35 -1.97 -13.54
C GLY A 97 -7.45 -1.31 -12.50
N ASP A 98 -7.93 -0.24 -11.88
CA ASP A 98 -7.19 0.47 -10.81
C ASP A 98 -7.08 -0.38 -9.54
N VAL A 99 -8.13 -1.15 -9.19
CA VAL A 99 -8.10 -2.09 -8.07
C VAL A 99 -7.05 -3.19 -8.29
N GLU A 100 -7.03 -3.80 -9.47
CA GLU A 100 -6.04 -4.84 -9.81
C GLU A 100 -4.62 -4.26 -9.82
N ASN A 101 -4.42 -3.07 -10.37
CA ASN A 101 -3.13 -2.38 -10.37
C ASN A 101 -2.67 -2.06 -8.93
N ALA A 102 -3.57 -1.57 -8.07
CA ALA A 102 -3.26 -1.30 -6.68
C ALA A 102 -2.90 -2.58 -5.92
N TYR A 103 -3.65 -3.67 -6.14
CA TYR A 103 -3.39 -4.98 -5.56
C TYR A 103 -2.02 -5.53 -6.00
N ALA A 104 -1.71 -5.45 -7.31
CA ALA A 104 -0.41 -5.86 -7.85
C ALA A 104 0.75 -5.00 -7.29
N ASN A 105 0.53 -3.69 -7.09
CA ASN A 105 1.51 -2.80 -6.46
C ASN A 105 1.78 -3.19 -4.99
N MET A 106 0.75 -3.61 -4.25
CA MET A 106 0.93 -4.13 -2.88
C MET A 106 1.77 -5.40 -2.88
N ALA A 107 1.49 -6.36 -3.78
CA ALA A 107 2.29 -7.57 -3.94
C ALA A 107 3.77 -7.25 -4.22
N ARG A 108 4.03 -6.31 -5.15
CA ARG A 108 5.41 -5.87 -5.47
C ARG A 108 6.14 -5.28 -4.26
N ARG A 109 5.48 -4.47 -3.44
CA ARG A 109 6.06 -3.92 -2.20
C ARG A 109 6.41 -5.02 -1.19
N MET A 110 5.63 -6.09 -1.16
CA MET A 110 5.90 -7.28 -0.35
C MET A 110 6.88 -8.27 -1.03
N ARG A 111 7.50 -7.89 -2.16
CA ARG A 111 8.47 -8.68 -2.93
C ARG A 111 7.91 -10.04 -3.40
N THR A 112 6.63 -10.07 -3.75
CA THR A 112 5.94 -11.26 -4.25
C THR A 112 5.15 -10.96 -5.53
N THR A 113 4.64 -11.99 -6.20
CA THR A 113 3.72 -11.85 -7.33
C THR A 113 2.28 -11.67 -6.84
N PRO A 114 1.35 -11.14 -7.65
CA PRO A 114 -0.07 -11.06 -7.28
C PRO A 114 -0.67 -12.41 -6.87
N SER A 115 -0.29 -13.51 -7.54
CA SER A 115 -0.72 -14.87 -7.19
C SER A 115 -0.12 -15.34 -5.85
N GLY A 116 1.17 -15.11 -5.61
CA GLY A 116 1.83 -15.42 -4.35
C GLY A 116 1.25 -14.61 -3.18
N PHE A 117 0.89 -13.35 -3.42
CA PHE A 117 0.20 -12.52 -2.43
C PHE A 117 -1.20 -13.05 -2.10
N THR A 118 -1.96 -13.45 -3.12
CA THR A 118 -3.25 -14.11 -2.98
C THR A 118 -3.15 -15.38 -2.11
N GLU A 119 -2.14 -16.21 -2.36
CA GLU A 119 -1.89 -17.43 -1.58
C GLU A 119 -1.54 -17.12 -0.11
N GLN A 120 -0.72 -16.10 0.14
CA GLN A 120 -0.38 -15.65 1.50
C GLN A 120 -1.61 -15.18 2.28
N LEU A 121 -2.49 -14.38 1.65
CA LEU A 121 -3.76 -13.96 2.26
C LEU A 121 -4.64 -15.17 2.60
N SER A 122 -4.79 -16.10 1.66
CA SER A 122 -5.60 -17.30 1.83
C SER A 122 -5.08 -18.19 2.96
N LYS A 123 -3.75 -18.38 3.09
CA LYS A 123 -3.11 -19.08 4.21
C LYS A 123 -3.37 -18.42 5.57
N SER A 124 -3.55 -17.09 5.57
CA SER A 124 -3.94 -16.32 6.77
C SER A 124 -5.46 -16.33 7.01
N GLY A 125 -6.23 -17.10 6.24
CA GLY A 125 -7.69 -17.19 6.35
C GLY A 125 -8.39 -15.90 5.88
N ILE A 126 -7.78 -15.13 4.99
CA ILE A 126 -8.32 -13.89 4.44
C ILE A 126 -8.65 -14.09 2.97
N THR A 127 -9.90 -13.80 2.63
CA THR A 127 -10.33 -13.80 1.23
C THR A 127 -9.71 -12.61 0.48
N PRO A 128 -9.04 -12.80 -0.66
CA PRO A 128 -8.48 -11.69 -1.43
C PRO A 128 -9.51 -10.64 -1.83
N ALA A 129 -10.77 -11.05 -2.01
CA ALA A 129 -11.90 -10.15 -2.24
C ALA A 129 -12.06 -9.10 -1.14
N THR A 130 -11.86 -9.45 0.14
CA THR A 130 -11.93 -8.52 1.28
C THR A 130 -10.97 -7.34 1.11
N LEU A 131 -9.71 -7.64 0.74
CA LEU A 131 -8.73 -6.58 0.50
C LEU A 131 -9.06 -5.76 -0.75
N LYS A 132 -9.50 -6.41 -1.83
CA LYS A 132 -9.91 -5.71 -3.07
C LYS A 132 -11.12 -4.81 -2.85
N HIS A 133 -12.09 -5.22 -2.02
CA HIS A 133 -13.22 -4.37 -1.63
C HIS A 133 -12.75 -3.10 -0.89
N ARG A 134 -11.83 -3.24 0.05
CA ARG A 134 -11.23 -2.09 0.74
C ARG A 134 -10.50 -1.16 -0.21
N ILE A 135 -9.66 -1.70 -1.10
CA ILE A 135 -8.95 -0.92 -2.13
C ILE A 135 -9.95 -0.16 -3.02
N ARG A 136 -11.00 -0.84 -3.48
CA ARG A 136 -12.07 -0.23 -4.30
C ARG A 136 -12.72 0.94 -3.57
N ALA A 137 -13.10 0.77 -2.31
CA ALA A 137 -13.71 1.84 -1.52
C ALA A 137 -12.79 3.06 -1.40
N GLU A 138 -11.49 2.87 -1.18
CA GLU A 138 -10.52 3.94 -1.06
C GLU A 138 -10.26 4.65 -2.41
N ILE A 139 -10.22 3.92 -3.53
CA ILE A 139 -10.08 4.51 -4.87
C ILE A 139 -11.29 5.41 -5.17
N ILE A 140 -12.52 4.87 -5.00
CA ILE A 140 -13.77 5.62 -5.20
C ILE A 140 -13.78 6.88 -4.33
N TRP A 141 -13.49 6.71 -3.05
CA TRP A 141 -13.48 7.79 -2.08
C TRP A 141 -12.54 8.92 -2.47
N ASN A 142 -11.26 8.57 -2.76
CA ASN A 142 -10.26 9.55 -3.15
C ASN A 142 -10.65 10.31 -4.43
N GLN A 143 -11.21 9.60 -5.41
CA GLN A 143 -11.65 10.22 -6.68
C GLN A 143 -12.79 11.20 -6.43
N ILE A 144 -13.79 10.81 -5.65
CA ILE A 144 -14.97 11.65 -5.37
C ILE A 144 -14.59 12.86 -4.51
N VAL A 145 -13.81 12.68 -3.45
CA VAL A 145 -13.38 13.79 -2.58
C VAL A 145 -12.57 14.80 -3.38
N ARG A 146 -11.63 14.36 -4.20
CA ARG A 146 -10.84 15.25 -5.06
C ARG A 146 -11.71 15.99 -6.06
N GLY A 147 -12.62 15.31 -6.73
CA GLY A 147 -13.53 15.93 -7.70
C GLY A 147 -14.50 16.93 -7.04
N ARG A 148 -15.14 16.51 -5.94
CA ARG A 148 -16.14 17.34 -5.23
C ARG A 148 -15.57 18.60 -4.60
N PHE A 149 -14.35 18.50 -4.07
CA PHE A 149 -13.70 19.58 -3.31
C PHE A 149 -12.49 20.18 -4.04
N GLN A 150 -12.43 20.04 -5.37
CA GLN A 150 -11.29 20.48 -6.17
C GLN A 150 -10.87 21.92 -5.88
N SER A 151 -11.83 22.86 -5.83
CA SER A 151 -11.54 24.26 -5.53
C SER A 151 -11.06 24.50 -4.10
N SER A 152 -11.63 23.74 -3.14
CA SER A 152 -11.26 23.83 -1.73
C SER A 152 -9.91 23.16 -1.42
N LEU A 153 -9.41 22.30 -2.30
CA LEU A 153 -8.12 21.62 -2.17
C LEU A 153 -6.97 22.40 -2.82
N GLN A 154 -7.25 23.55 -3.42
CA GLN A 154 -6.22 24.45 -3.95
C GLN A 154 -5.55 25.21 -2.80
N ILE A 155 -4.25 24.99 -2.63
CA ILE A 155 -3.45 25.68 -1.61
C ILE A 155 -2.92 26.98 -2.20
N SER A 156 -3.23 28.11 -1.58
CA SER A 156 -2.74 29.41 -2.04
C SER A 156 -1.28 29.66 -1.63
N ASP A 157 -0.58 30.48 -2.40
CA ASP A 157 0.78 30.88 -2.05
C ASP A 157 0.84 31.63 -0.72
N LYS A 158 -0.21 32.37 -0.39
CA LYS A 158 -0.33 33.05 0.90
C LYS A 158 -0.33 32.08 2.07
N ASP A 159 -1.07 30.97 1.97
CA ASP A 159 -1.13 29.95 3.01
C ASP A 159 0.23 29.25 3.17
N ILE A 160 0.91 28.98 2.04
CA ILE A 160 2.24 28.39 2.03
C ILE A 160 3.23 29.31 2.76
N LEU A 161 3.27 30.61 2.41
CA LEU A 161 4.18 31.57 3.03
C LEU A 161 3.91 31.72 4.52
N ALA A 162 2.65 31.85 4.94
CA ALA A 162 2.26 31.94 6.34
C ALA A 162 2.72 30.73 7.17
N LYS A 163 2.58 29.51 6.59
CA LYS A 163 3.04 28.28 7.26
C LYS A 163 4.57 28.20 7.32
N MET A 164 5.27 28.65 6.26
CA MET A 164 6.74 28.68 6.21
C MET A 164 7.34 29.64 7.22
N GLU A 165 6.71 30.78 7.49
CA GLU A 165 7.18 31.76 8.47
C GLU A 165 7.21 31.17 9.91
N THR A 166 6.34 30.20 10.20
CA THR A 166 6.28 29.53 11.51
C THR A 166 7.24 28.34 11.64
N ALA A 167 7.83 27.88 10.54
CA ALA A 167 8.74 26.75 10.50
C ALA A 167 10.19 27.15 10.85
N LYS A 168 10.96 26.19 11.40
CA LYS A 168 12.40 26.42 11.59
C LYS A 168 13.10 26.52 10.26
N PRO A 169 14.01 27.50 10.04
CA PRO A 169 14.76 27.65 8.80
C PRO A 169 15.62 26.41 8.51
N ASP A 170 15.51 25.90 7.29
CA ASP A 170 16.38 24.86 6.76
C ASP A 170 16.84 25.32 5.38
N GLU A 171 18.10 25.72 5.28
CA GLU A 171 18.67 26.30 4.08
C GLU A 171 18.53 25.37 2.85
N SER A 172 18.64 24.05 3.04
CA SER A 172 18.49 23.09 1.94
C SER A 172 17.07 23.03 1.39
N LYS A 173 16.10 23.59 2.11
CA LYS A 173 14.68 23.68 1.71
C LYS A 173 14.29 25.04 1.14
N MET A 174 15.09 26.07 1.44
CA MET A 174 14.76 27.47 1.04
C MET A 174 15.12 27.76 -0.41
N VAL A 175 16.09 27.06 -0.99
CA VAL A 175 16.53 27.24 -2.36
C VAL A 175 16.29 25.96 -3.16
N GLY A 176 15.64 26.10 -4.30
CA GLY A 176 15.48 25.01 -5.26
C GLY A 176 16.68 24.91 -6.21
N TYR A 177 17.03 23.69 -6.56
CA TYR A 177 18.07 23.42 -7.56
C TYR A 177 17.62 22.34 -8.53
N ASP A 178 18.03 22.49 -9.78
CA ASP A 178 17.95 21.47 -10.80
C ASP A 178 19.34 20.89 -11.02
N TYR A 179 19.44 19.59 -10.77
CA TYR A 179 20.68 18.83 -10.80
C TYR A 179 20.78 17.97 -12.06
N THR A 180 21.97 17.91 -12.64
CA THR A 180 22.36 16.82 -13.54
C THR A 180 23.27 15.88 -12.76
N LEU A 181 22.77 14.68 -12.48
CA LEU A 181 23.44 13.66 -11.68
C LEU A 181 23.84 12.49 -12.55
N ARG A 182 24.97 11.87 -12.24
CA ARG A 182 25.37 10.60 -12.83
C ARG A 182 25.55 9.55 -11.73
N PRO A 183 24.63 8.58 -11.62
CA PRO A 183 24.73 7.55 -10.60
C PRO A 183 25.88 6.59 -10.92
N ILE A 184 26.68 6.28 -9.89
CA ILE A 184 27.79 5.31 -9.94
C ILE A 184 27.53 4.30 -8.83
N VAL A 185 27.42 3.03 -9.18
CA VAL A 185 27.08 1.94 -8.25
C VAL A 185 28.27 0.99 -8.15
N PHE A 186 28.82 0.86 -6.95
CA PHE A 186 29.77 -0.18 -6.60
C PHE A 186 28.98 -1.44 -6.24
N ILE A 187 29.04 -2.42 -7.13
CA ILE A 187 28.20 -3.63 -7.04
C ILE A 187 28.59 -4.45 -5.82
N VAL A 188 27.60 -4.76 -4.97
CA VAL A 188 27.73 -5.68 -3.84
C VAL A 188 26.70 -6.80 -4.05
N PRO A 189 27.12 -8.06 -4.20
CA PRO A 189 26.21 -9.19 -4.28
C PRO A 189 25.28 -9.27 -3.07
N ARG A 190 24.02 -9.69 -3.29
CA ARG A 190 23.08 -9.87 -2.18
C ARG A 190 23.56 -10.90 -1.18
N GLY A 191 23.43 -10.60 0.10
CA GLY A 191 23.88 -11.50 1.17
C GLY A 191 25.39 -11.45 1.43
N SER A 192 26.13 -10.49 0.84
CA SER A 192 27.55 -10.29 1.14
C SER A 192 27.78 -9.98 2.62
N PRO A 193 28.87 -10.47 3.22
CA PRO A 193 29.27 -10.12 4.58
C PRO A 193 29.50 -8.61 4.72
N GLN A 194 29.33 -8.08 5.94
CA GLN A 194 29.53 -6.66 6.25
C GLN A 194 30.92 -6.16 5.83
N ALA A 195 31.96 -6.99 5.98
CA ALA A 195 33.32 -6.66 5.55
C ALA A 195 33.44 -6.30 4.07
N VAL A 196 32.64 -6.96 3.20
CA VAL A 196 32.60 -6.67 1.75
C VAL A 196 31.94 -5.31 1.50
N ILE A 197 30.85 -5.02 2.22
CA ILE A 197 30.13 -3.73 2.13
C ILE A 197 31.06 -2.59 2.53
N GLU A 198 31.79 -2.74 3.64
CA GLU A 198 32.74 -1.74 4.13
C GLU A 198 33.94 -1.56 3.18
N ALA A 199 34.45 -2.64 2.58
CA ALA A 199 35.50 -2.55 1.58
C ALA A 199 35.06 -1.75 0.36
N ARG A 200 33.84 -2.03 -0.16
CA ARG A 200 33.26 -1.29 -1.27
C ARG A 200 32.99 0.17 -0.95
N LYS A 201 32.56 0.45 0.28
CA LYS A 201 32.39 1.85 0.75
C LYS A 201 33.71 2.61 0.75
N LYS A 202 34.81 1.99 1.22
CA LYS A 202 36.15 2.57 1.17
C LYS A 202 36.63 2.83 -0.26
N GLU A 203 36.33 1.94 -1.20
CA GLU A 203 36.62 2.16 -2.63
C GLU A 203 35.85 3.36 -3.19
N ALA A 204 34.56 3.51 -2.82
CA ALA A 204 33.76 4.67 -3.21
C ALA A 204 34.30 5.98 -2.61
N GLU A 205 34.74 5.97 -1.36
CA GLU A 205 35.39 7.10 -0.70
C GLU A 205 36.75 7.44 -1.37
N ALA A 206 37.52 6.43 -1.76
CA ALA A 206 38.78 6.63 -2.49
C ALA A 206 38.53 7.23 -3.89
N LEU A 207 37.48 6.79 -4.58
CA LEU A 207 37.08 7.42 -5.84
C LEU A 207 36.65 8.88 -5.62
N LYS A 208 35.86 9.15 -4.58
CA LYS A 208 35.41 10.49 -4.21
C LYS A 208 36.59 11.46 -3.99
N ALA A 209 37.63 11.01 -3.31
CA ALA A 209 38.82 11.83 -3.06
C ALA A 209 39.61 12.21 -4.33
N ARG A 210 39.42 11.46 -5.44
CA ARG A 210 40.10 11.67 -6.74
C ARG A 210 39.18 12.18 -7.83
N PHE A 211 37.91 12.44 -7.50
CA PHE A 211 36.89 12.86 -8.45
C PHE A 211 36.79 14.38 -8.43
N ASP A 212 37.46 15.04 -9.39
CA ASP A 212 37.52 16.49 -9.48
C ASP A 212 36.69 17.08 -10.60
N ASP A 213 36.33 16.27 -11.58
CA ASP A 213 35.59 16.63 -12.76
C ASP A 213 34.70 15.49 -13.24
N CYS A 214 33.52 15.79 -13.80
CA CYS A 214 32.60 14.76 -14.25
C CYS A 214 33.13 13.92 -15.41
N ASP A 215 33.83 14.52 -16.39
CA ASP A 215 34.23 13.76 -17.57
C ASP A 215 35.41 12.83 -17.24
N GLN A 216 36.43 13.33 -16.57
CA GLN A 216 37.61 12.56 -16.18
C GLN A 216 37.26 11.57 -15.06
N GLY A 217 36.49 12.00 -14.08
CA GLY A 217 36.07 11.14 -12.94
C GLY A 217 35.16 10.00 -13.36
N ILE A 218 34.28 10.20 -14.32
CA ILE A 218 33.44 9.15 -14.90
C ILE A 218 34.28 8.17 -15.73
N ALA A 219 35.28 8.66 -16.49
CA ALA A 219 36.20 7.78 -17.19
C ALA A 219 37.02 6.92 -16.22
N LEU A 220 37.47 7.50 -15.11
CA LEU A 220 38.17 6.78 -14.04
C LEU A 220 37.27 5.70 -13.43
N ALA A 221 36.01 6.04 -13.09
CA ALA A 221 35.03 5.10 -12.52
C ALA A 221 34.74 3.92 -13.46
N ARG A 222 34.64 4.15 -14.77
CA ARG A 222 34.46 3.08 -15.78
C ARG A 222 35.62 2.12 -15.89
N GLY A 223 36.82 2.53 -15.54
CA GLY A 223 38.02 1.67 -15.52
C GLY A 223 38.13 0.80 -14.28
N MET A 224 37.29 1.00 -13.27
CA MET A 224 37.33 0.23 -12.02
C MET A 224 36.46 -1.05 -12.13
N ARG A 225 36.84 -2.11 -11.39
CA ARG A 225 36.13 -3.40 -11.40
C ARG A 225 34.82 -3.31 -10.61
N ASP A 226 33.80 -4.00 -11.11
CA ASP A 226 32.50 -4.16 -10.47
C ASP A 226 31.82 -2.83 -10.12
N ILE A 227 31.98 -1.84 -11.00
CA ILE A 227 31.32 -0.54 -10.95
C ILE A 227 30.41 -0.38 -12.16
N ALA A 228 29.17 0.02 -11.90
CA ALA A 228 28.20 0.40 -12.93
C ALA A 228 28.04 1.93 -12.96
N VAL A 229 28.44 2.56 -14.04
CA VAL A 229 28.18 3.98 -14.30
C VAL A 229 26.92 4.10 -15.13
N ARG A 230 25.86 4.69 -14.57
CA ARG A 230 24.55 4.83 -15.23
C ARG A 230 24.49 6.08 -16.12
N PRO A 231 23.52 6.14 -17.05
CA PRO A 231 23.26 7.35 -17.83
C PRO A 231 22.99 8.56 -16.92
N PRO A 232 23.24 9.80 -17.39
CA PRO A 232 22.92 11.01 -16.64
C PRO A 232 21.41 11.11 -16.44
N ILE A 233 21.01 11.62 -15.28
CA ILE A 233 19.63 11.91 -14.92
C ILE A 233 19.48 13.36 -14.49
N ALA A 234 18.42 14.01 -14.93
CA ALA A 234 18.01 15.32 -14.44
C ALA A 234 17.07 15.13 -13.25
N LYS A 235 17.30 15.83 -12.15
CA LYS A 235 16.48 15.80 -10.94
C LYS A 235 16.34 17.19 -10.35
N SER A 236 15.11 17.58 -10.02
CA SER A 236 14.88 18.75 -9.18
C SER A 236 15.09 18.40 -7.70
N SER A 237 15.58 19.35 -6.93
CA SER A 237 15.69 19.23 -5.46
C SER A 237 14.35 18.91 -4.79
N THR A 238 13.24 19.31 -5.41
CA THR A 238 11.86 19.00 -4.94
C THR A 238 11.46 17.53 -5.08
N ASP A 239 12.19 16.77 -5.92
CA ASP A 239 11.90 15.35 -6.22
C ASP A 239 12.87 14.38 -5.54
N LEU A 240 13.81 14.93 -4.76
CA LEU A 240 14.80 14.15 -4.03
C LEU A 240 14.32 13.81 -2.63
N ALA A 241 14.70 12.63 -2.13
CA ALA A 241 14.57 12.29 -0.72
C ALA A 241 15.33 13.31 0.16
N PRO A 242 14.83 13.63 1.36
CA PRO A 242 15.43 14.65 2.22
C PRO A 242 16.93 14.45 2.48
N GLU A 243 17.36 13.20 2.68
CA GLU A 243 18.74 12.83 2.98
C GLU A 243 19.65 13.13 1.78
N LEU A 244 19.27 12.66 0.58
CA LEU A 244 20.03 12.89 -0.65
C LEU A 244 20.04 14.36 -1.02
N ARG A 245 18.94 15.08 -0.81
CA ARG A 245 18.85 16.52 -1.03
C ARG A 245 19.86 17.28 -0.15
N ALA A 246 19.92 16.97 1.15
CA ALA A 246 20.86 17.62 2.07
C ALA A 246 22.33 17.33 1.69
N ILE A 247 22.62 16.13 1.20
CA ILE A 247 23.96 15.76 0.69
C ILE A 247 24.30 16.58 -0.56
N LEU A 248 23.41 16.60 -1.56
CA LEU A 248 23.66 17.29 -2.83
C LEU A 248 23.68 18.83 -2.67
N TYR A 249 22.92 19.37 -1.70
CA TYR A 249 23.00 20.79 -1.38
C TYR A 249 24.41 21.22 -0.99
N LYS A 250 25.14 20.40 -0.23
CA LYS A 250 26.53 20.62 0.22
C LYS A 250 27.59 20.15 -0.79
N THR A 251 27.20 19.37 -1.80
CA THR A 251 28.13 18.86 -2.81
C THR A 251 28.43 19.93 -3.85
N GLU A 252 29.67 20.10 -4.21
CA GLU A 252 30.11 20.98 -5.27
C GLU A 252 29.96 20.34 -6.65
N VAL A 253 29.78 21.17 -7.69
CA VAL A 253 29.73 20.68 -9.07
C VAL A 253 31.10 20.09 -9.44
N GLY A 254 31.08 18.96 -10.12
CA GLY A 254 32.30 18.19 -10.46
C GLY A 254 32.69 17.17 -9.38
N LYS A 255 32.03 17.11 -8.24
CA LYS A 255 32.35 16.21 -7.12
C LYS A 255 31.32 15.07 -6.95
N LEU A 256 31.69 14.05 -6.17
CA LEU A 256 30.81 12.95 -5.78
C LEU A 256 30.09 13.26 -4.46
N SER A 257 28.85 12.80 -4.38
CA SER A 257 28.13 12.70 -3.11
C SER A 257 28.83 11.77 -2.10
N THR A 258 28.39 11.78 -0.84
CA THR A 258 28.79 10.73 0.10
C THR A 258 28.23 9.37 -0.33
N PRO A 259 29.00 8.27 -0.13
CA PRO A 259 28.53 6.91 -0.45
C PRO A 259 27.34 6.49 0.41
N GLU A 260 26.29 5.97 -0.22
CA GLU A 260 25.11 5.42 0.44
C GLU A 260 24.97 3.93 0.17
N VAL A 261 24.56 3.17 1.21
CA VAL A 261 24.29 1.72 1.08
C VAL A 261 22.88 1.54 0.53
N THR A 262 22.75 0.89 -0.62
CA THR A 262 21.49 0.59 -1.26
C THR A 262 21.29 -0.92 -1.45
N THR A 263 20.12 -1.33 -1.94
CA THR A 263 19.85 -2.73 -2.28
C THR A 263 20.68 -3.26 -3.46
N GLN A 264 21.38 -2.36 -4.18
CA GLN A 264 22.18 -2.69 -5.36
C GLN A 264 23.70 -2.63 -5.09
N GLY A 265 24.10 -2.14 -3.91
CA GLY A 265 25.48 -1.94 -3.50
C GLY A 265 25.69 -0.58 -2.86
N ILE A 266 26.89 -0.01 -3.05
CA ILE A 266 27.20 1.35 -2.61
C ILE A 266 26.97 2.30 -3.77
N GLU A 267 26.10 3.27 -3.57
CA GLU A 267 25.74 4.26 -4.59
C GLU A 267 26.34 5.62 -4.25
N VAL A 268 26.91 6.29 -5.25
CA VAL A 268 27.34 7.69 -5.20
C VAL A 268 26.84 8.42 -6.45
N TYR A 269 26.60 9.71 -6.31
CA TYR A 269 26.15 10.56 -7.42
C TYR A 269 27.24 11.55 -7.77
N ALA A 270 27.68 11.54 -9.03
CA ALA A 270 28.49 12.64 -9.57
C ALA A 270 27.57 13.82 -9.88
N LEU A 271 27.83 14.95 -9.24
CA LEU A 271 27.10 16.20 -9.45
C LEU A 271 27.71 16.97 -10.63
N CYS A 272 27.18 16.76 -11.83
CA CYS A 272 27.74 17.35 -13.04
C CYS A 272 27.18 18.75 -13.36
N SER A 273 26.00 19.10 -12.85
CA SER A 273 25.44 20.45 -12.96
C SER A 273 24.53 20.73 -11.77
N LYS A 274 24.53 21.98 -11.32
CA LYS A 274 23.68 22.51 -10.26
C LYS A 274 23.24 23.90 -10.66
N LYS A 275 21.97 24.04 -11.03
CA LYS A 275 21.38 25.32 -11.43
C LYS A 275 20.27 25.67 -10.45
N GLN A 276 20.20 26.92 -10.03
CA GLN A 276 19.10 27.36 -9.18
C GLN A 276 17.79 27.31 -9.99
N SER A 277 16.76 26.69 -9.40
CA SER A 277 15.41 26.63 -9.97
C SER A 277 14.68 27.97 -9.76
N ALA A 278 13.48 28.10 -10.34
CA ALA A 278 12.60 29.23 -10.09
C ALA A 278 12.31 29.39 -8.57
N ALA A 279 12.14 30.64 -8.14
CA ALA A 279 11.98 30.99 -6.72
C ALA A 279 10.77 30.31 -6.02
N ASP A 280 9.76 29.95 -6.78
CA ASP A 280 8.56 29.25 -6.30
C ASP A 280 8.72 27.72 -6.26
N ASN A 281 9.76 27.17 -6.89
CA ASN A 281 10.06 25.74 -6.95
C ASN A 281 11.09 25.33 -5.89
N THR A 282 10.78 25.55 -4.60
CA THR A 282 11.65 25.14 -3.51
C THR A 282 11.11 23.91 -2.78
N PRO A 283 11.99 23.05 -2.23
CA PRO A 283 11.55 21.88 -1.47
C PRO A 283 10.64 22.23 -0.28
N GLY A 284 10.94 23.30 0.44
CA GLY A 284 10.13 23.78 1.56
C GLY A 284 8.72 24.19 1.16
N ARG A 285 8.57 24.93 0.04
CA ARG A 285 7.23 25.28 -0.48
C ARG A 285 6.45 24.05 -0.90
N LYS A 286 7.10 23.06 -1.53
CA LYS A 286 6.45 21.82 -1.92
C LYS A 286 6.00 21.02 -0.70
N GLU A 287 6.87 20.83 0.30
CA GLU A 287 6.56 20.11 1.54
C GLU A 287 5.38 20.76 2.28
N VAL A 288 5.38 22.07 2.45
CA VAL A 288 4.29 22.81 3.09
C VAL A 288 3.00 22.70 2.28
N ARG A 289 3.07 22.81 0.95
CA ARG A 289 1.89 22.63 0.09
C ARG A 289 1.28 21.24 0.24
N ASP A 290 2.11 20.20 0.23
CA ASP A 290 1.69 18.80 0.38
C ASP A 290 1.08 18.54 1.77
N GLU A 291 1.66 19.14 2.82
CA GLU A 291 1.13 19.07 4.20
C GLU A 291 -0.25 19.74 4.29
N LEU A 292 -0.38 20.99 3.84
CA LEU A 292 -1.64 21.74 3.84
C LEU A 292 -2.72 21.03 3.01
N TYR A 293 -2.35 20.50 1.85
CA TYR A 293 -3.24 19.70 1.03
C TYR A 293 -3.74 18.45 1.77
N SER A 294 -2.83 17.73 2.43
CA SER A 294 -3.17 16.53 3.21
C SER A 294 -4.10 16.85 4.37
N GLU A 295 -3.84 17.92 5.11
CA GLU A 295 -4.68 18.38 6.22
C GLU A 295 -6.09 18.79 5.73
N GLN A 296 -6.19 19.56 4.65
CA GLN A 296 -7.48 19.95 4.05
C GLN A 296 -8.22 18.74 3.51
N PHE A 297 -7.54 17.85 2.78
CA PHE A 297 -8.13 16.61 2.27
C PHE A 297 -8.72 15.76 3.39
N LYS A 298 -7.97 15.56 4.48
CA LYS A 298 -8.42 14.80 5.66
C LYS A 298 -9.65 15.43 6.30
N THR A 299 -9.65 16.76 6.46
CA THR A 299 -10.76 17.51 7.08
C THR A 299 -12.04 17.44 6.22
N LEU A 300 -11.91 17.68 4.92
CA LEU A 300 -13.03 17.61 3.97
C LEU A 300 -13.56 16.18 3.84
N SER A 301 -12.67 15.18 3.79
CA SER A 301 -13.03 13.78 3.78
C SER A 301 -13.85 13.39 5.01
N ALA A 302 -13.36 13.75 6.21
CA ALA A 302 -14.05 13.43 7.47
C ALA A 302 -15.44 14.07 7.54
N ARG A 303 -15.54 15.34 7.13
CA ARG A 303 -16.84 16.06 7.08
C ARG A 303 -17.79 15.39 6.10
N PHE A 304 -17.34 15.08 4.90
CA PHE A 304 -18.18 14.46 3.88
C PHE A 304 -18.62 13.04 4.28
N LEU A 305 -17.76 12.25 4.89
CA LEU A 305 -18.11 10.94 5.41
C LEU A 305 -19.16 11.03 6.52
N LYS A 306 -19.04 12.03 7.40
CA LYS A 306 -20.06 12.30 8.44
C LYS A 306 -21.41 12.67 7.82
N GLU A 307 -21.43 13.51 6.77
CA GLU A 307 -22.64 13.84 6.03
C GLU A 307 -23.31 12.58 5.44
N LEU A 308 -22.51 11.69 4.81
CA LEU A 308 -23.03 10.43 4.26
C LEU A 308 -23.63 9.54 5.34
N ARG A 309 -22.97 9.41 6.48
CA ARG A 309 -23.50 8.61 7.62
C ARG A 309 -24.81 9.16 8.15
N THR A 310 -24.95 10.48 8.24
CA THR A 310 -26.19 11.14 8.71
C THR A 310 -27.37 10.91 7.75
N GLN A 311 -27.08 10.80 6.45
CA GLN A 311 -28.08 10.58 5.41
C GLN A 311 -28.41 9.09 5.19
N ALA A 312 -27.57 8.19 5.69
CA ALA A 312 -27.70 6.76 5.46
C ALA A 312 -28.69 6.11 6.42
N MET A 313 -29.44 5.12 5.92
CA MET A 313 -30.21 4.21 6.74
C MET A 313 -29.29 3.09 7.22
N ILE A 314 -28.94 3.12 8.51
CA ILE A 314 -28.08 2.14 9.14
C ILE A 314 -28.88 1.37 10.20
N GLU A 315 -29.17 0.11 9.93
CA GLU A 315 -29.96 -0.75 10.79
C GLU A 315 -29.09 -1.80 11.46
N TYR A 316 -28.95 -1.75 12.77
CA TYR A 316 -28.30 -2.80 13.56
C TYR A 316 -29.30 -3.92 13.83
N LYS A 317 -28.95 -5.16 13.46
CA LYS A 317 -29.75 -6.31 13.77
C LYS A 317 -29.46 -6.79 15.20
N GLN A 318 -30.54 -7.01 15.95
CA GLN A 318 -30.43 -7.59 17.31
C GLN A 318 -29.81 -8.99 17.21
N GLN A 319 -28.81 -9.27 18.06
CA GLN A 319 -28.15 -10.57 18.17
C GLN A 319 -29.02 -11.55 18.98
#